data_a8ff50f553915aab299ae89f207d859c
#
_entry.id   a8ff50f553915aab299ae89f207d859c
#
_cell.length_a   1.000
_cell.length_b   1.000
_cell.length_c   1.000
_cell.angle_alpha   90.00
_cell.angle_beta   90.00
_cell.angle_gamma   90.00
#
_symmetry.space_group_name_H-M   'P 1'
#
loop_
_entity.id
_entity.type
_entity.pdbx_description
1 polymer ?
#
loop_
_entity_poly.entity_id
_entity_poly.type
_entity_poly.pdbx_seq_one_letter_code
_entity_poly.pdbx_strand_id
1 'polypeptide(L)'
;MQHHHTNGATQIPLAETDSVELLYDYLEAHCTPEDEYMHRLYRATNTQLVRPRMASGHMQGILLRMIAQMVRPQTVLEIGTYSGYSALCLASGMEKGTKIYTFEVNDEQEDFTKPWFDNSPYPADIEMIIGDVLKLLPNMDLRFDLVFIDANKRDYRAYYDLVFPRLNPGG
;
A
#
# COMPACT_ATOMS: atom_id res chain seq x y z
N MET A 1 5.70 -54.66 38.51
CA MET A 1 4.97 -53.39 38.62
C MET A 1 5.54 -52.43 37.59
N GLN A 2 4.88 -52.30 36.45
CA GLN A 2 5.29 -51.39 35.37
C GLN A 2 4.40 -50.15 35.47
N HIS A 3 5.01 -48.99 35.68
CA HIS A 3 4.32 -47.69 35.61
C HIS A 3 4.33 -47.19 34.17
N HIS A 4 3.18 -47.22 33.52
CA HIS A 4 2.93 -46.51 32.28
C HIS A 4 2.76 -45.01 32.59
N HIS A 5 3.70 -44.18 32.12
CA HIS A 5 3.50 -42.75 32.00
C HIS A 5 2.81 -42.48 30.68
N THR A 6 1.52 -42.17 30.74
CA THR A 6 0.78 -41.59 29.62
C THR A 6 1.06 -40.08 29.60
N ASN A 7 1.90 -39.63 28.67
CA ASN A 7 2.01 -38.21 28.32
C ASN A 7 0.74 -37.80 27.57
N GLY A 8 -0.24 -37.30 28.28
CA GLY A 8 -1.38 -36.59 27.71
C GLY A 8 -0.94 -35.15 27.35
N ALA A 9 -0.39 -34.97 26.17
CA ALA A 9 -0.31 -33.63 25.60
C ALA A 9 -1.74 -33.18 25.28
N THR A 10 -2.30 -32.33 26.12
CA THR A 10 -3.55 -31.62 25.84
C THR A 10 -3.28 -30.67 24.68
N GLN A 11 -3.72 -31.04 23.48
CA GLN A 11 -3.76 -30.11 22.37
C GLN A 11 -4.76 -29.01 22.71
N ILE A 12 -4.28 -27.83 23.02
CA ILE A 12 -5.11 -26.64 23.13
C ILE A 12 -5.60 -26.35 21.72
N PRO A 13 -6.91 -26.23 21.45
CA PRO A 13 -7.39 -25.84 20.15
C PRO A 13 -6.88 -24.41 19.88
N LEU A 14 -6.09 -24.25 18.82
CA LEU A 14 -5.68 -22.92 18.35
C LEU A 14 -6.96 -22.15 18.03
N ALA A 15 -7.17 -21.00 18.66
CA ALA A 15 -8.24 -20.07 18.28
C ALA A 15 -8.03 -19.62 16.83
N GLU A 16 -9.09 -19.27 16.10
CA GLU A 16 -8.98 -18.80 14.71
C GLU A 16 -7.99 -17.63 14.57
N THR A 17 -7.89 -16.77 15.60
CA THR A 17 -6.93 -15.66 15.68
C THR A 17 -5.48 -16.14 15.64
N ASP A 18 -5.16 -17.22 16.34
CA ASP A 18 -3.79 -17.76 16.39
C ASP A 18 -3.35 -18.32 15.03
N SER A 19 -4.28 -18.88 14.26
CA SER A 19 -3.95 -19.40 12.91
C SER A 19 -3.67 -18.29 11.89
N VAL A 20 -4.32 -17.14 12.02
CA VAL A 20 -4.06 -15.96 11.17
C VAL A 20 -2.70 -15.34 11.51
N GLU A 21 -2.37 -15.20 12.80
CA GLU A 21 -1.07 -14.70 13.25
C GLU A 21 0.08 -15.60 12.76
N LEU A 22 -0.05 -16.91 12.92
CA LEU A 22 0.93 -17.89 12.44
C LEU A 22 1.11 -17.83 10.91
N LEU A 23 0.06 -17.55 10.16
CA LEU A 23 0.15 -17.36 8.71
C LEU A 23 0.91 -16.08 8.37
N TYR A 24 0.66 -14.98 9.08
CA TYR A 24 1.41 -13.74 8.89
C TYR A 24 2.91 -13.92 9.22
N ASP A 25 3.22 -14.54 10.34
CA ASP A 25 4.60 -14.85 10.74
C ASP A 25 5.33 -15.71 9.68
N TYR A 26 4.63 -16.72 9.14
CA TYR A 26 5.16 -17.54 8.06
C TYR A 26 5.42 -16.70 6.80
N LEU A 27 4.48 -15.86 6.39
CA LEU A 27 4.63 -15.01 5.21
C LEU A 27 5.79 -14.01 5.38
N GLU A 28 5.88 -13.35 6.53
CA GLU A 28 6.99 -12.42 6.82
C GLU A 28 8.35 -13.11 6.79
N ALA A 29 8.44 -14.34 7.32
CA ALA A 29 9.69 -15.11 7.32
C ALA A 29 10.12 -15.58 5.92
N HIS A 30 9.19 -15.66 4.94
CA HIS A 30 9.46 -16.22 3.61
C HIS A 30 9.36 -15.18 2.48
N CYS A 31 8.97 -13.94 2.78
CA CYS A 31 8.93 -12.85 1.81
C CYS A 31 10.25 -12.05 1.80
N THR A 32 10.42 -11.24 0.77
CA THR A 32 11.53 -10.26 0.73
C THR A 32 11.43 -9.34 1.94
N PRO A 33 12.49 -9.17 2.73
CA PRO A 33 12.46 -8.26 3.87
C PRO A 33 12.10 -6.83 3.47
N GLU A 34 11.41 -6.12 4.37
CA GLU A 34 11.15 -4.70 4.20
C GLU A 34 12.48 -3.93 4.18
N ASP A 35 12.63 -3.02 3.22
CA ASP A 35 13.83 -2.19 3.21
C ASP A 35 13.80 -1.12 4.30
N GLU A 36 14.98 -0.58 4.63
CA GLU A 36 15.14 0.34 5.75
C GLU A 36 14.33 1.64 5.57
N TYR A 37 14.16 2.11 4.33
CA TYR A 37 13.39 3.32 4.06
C TYR A 37 11.91 3.13 4.37
N MET A 38 11.33 2.05 3.90
CA MET A 38 9.94 1.68 4.17
C MET A 38 9.70 1.38 5.65
N HIS A 39 10.64 0.68 6.29
CA HIS A 39 10.57 0.41 7.72
C HIS A 39 10.54 1.69 8.55
N ARG A 40 11.39 2.68 8.22
CA ARG A 40 11.38 3.99 8.88
C ARG A 40 10.07 4.74 8.67
N LEU A 41 9.53 4.74 7.45
CA LEU A 41 8.23 5.33 7.16
C LEU A 41 7.12 4.67 7.99
N TYR A 42 7.09 3.32 7.99
CA TYR A 42 6.08 2.57 8.76
C TYR A 42 6.17 2.90 10.25
N ARG A 43 7.37 2.96 10.79
CA ARG A 43 7.60 3.36 12.19
C ARG A 43 7.16 4.80 12.45
N ALA A 44 7.49 5.75 11.57
CA ALA A 44 7.06 7.15 11.68
C ALA A 44 5.53 7.26 11.64
N THR A 45 4.87 6.54 10.73
CA THR A 45 3.42 6.44 10.64
C THR A 45 2.80 6.01 11.97
N ASN A 46 3.35 4.96 12.60
CA ASN A 46 2.84 4.42 13.86
C ASN A 46 3.07 5.34 15.08
N THR A 47 4.06 6.23 15.02
CA THR A 47 4.40 7.11 16.14
C THR A 47 3.85 8.53 16.00
N GLN A 48 3.53 8.97 14.78
CA GLN A 48 3.18 10.37 14.51
C GLN A 48 1.76 10.55 13.97
N LEU A 49 1.17 9.55 13.32
CA LEU A 49 -0.16 9.66 12.75
C LEU A 49 -1.24 9.08 13.67
N VAL A 50 -2.42 9.70 13.63
CA VAL A 50 -3.54 9.39 14.55
C VAL A 50 -4.15 8.00 14.29
N ARG A 51 -4.10 7.50 13.07
CA ARG A 51 -4.72 6.23 12.65
C ARG A 51 -3.74 5.29 11.96
N PRO A 52 -2.65 4.87 12.61
CA PRO A 52 -1.56 4.13 11.97
C PRO A 52 -2.02 2.83 11.29
N ARG A 53 -3.10 2.21 11.77
CA ARG A 53 -3.68 1.00 11.19
C ARG A 53 -4.29 1.20 9.79
N MET A 54 -4.39 2.45 9.30
CA MET A 54 -4.83 2.73 7.92
C MET A 54 -3.69 2.57 6.91
N ALA A 55 -2.43 2.54 7.36
CA ALA A 55 -1.31 2.33 6.46
C ALA A 55 -1.31 0.88 5.95
N SER A 56 -0.99 0.72 4.67
CA SER A 56 -0.67 -0.58 4.11
C SER A 56 0.50 -1.21 4.87
N GLY A 57 0.43 -2.49 5.16
CA GLY A 57 1.53 -3.21 5.79
C GLY A 57 2.51 -3.75 4.75
N HIS A 58 3.63 -4.32 5.25
CA HIS A 58 4.71 -4.86 4.43
C HIS A 58 4.22 -5.87 3.37
N MET A 59 3.34 -6.80 3.75
CA MET A 59 2.81 -7.82 2.84
C MET A 59 2.02 -7.22 1.66
N GLN A 60 1.15 -6.23 1.93
CA GLN A 60 0.45 -5.49 0.88
C GLN A 60 1.42 -4.69 0.02
N GLY A 61 2.45 -4.12 0.63
CA GLY A 61 3.50 -3.39 -0.06
C GLY A 61 4.26 -4.26 -1.06
N ILE A 62 4.65 -5.49 -0.67
CA ILE A 62 5.28 -6.46 -1.59
C ILE A 62 4.35 -6.77 -2.77
N LEU A 63 3.07 -7.00 -2.51
CA LEU A 63 2.10 -7.28 -3.58
C LEU A 63 1.99 -6.11 -4.57
N LEU A 64 1.90 -4.87 -4.07
CA LEU A 64 1.85 -3.66 -4.91
C LEU A 64 3.13 -3.51 -5.75
N ARG A 65 4.29 -3.74 -5.16
CA ARG A 65 5.57 -3.77 -5.88
C ARG A 65 5.57 -4.82 -6.99
N MET A 66 5.13 -6.05 -6.69
CA MET A 66 5.05 -7.12 -7.69
C MET A 66 4.10 -6.77 -8.84
N ILE A 67 2.93 -6.19 -8.53
CA ILE A 67 1.99 -5.72 -9.56
C ILE A 67 2.65 -4.65 -10.44
N ALA A 68 3.30 -3.66 -9.86
CA ALA A 68 4.03 -2.64 -10.62
C ALA A 68 5.12 -3.25 -11.53
N GLN A 69 5.86 -4.24 -11.05
CA GLN A 69 6.88 -4.95 -11.84
C GLN A 69 6.28 -5.77 -12.99
N MET A 70 5.10 -6.37 -12.79
CA MET A 70 4.43 -7.17 -13.82
C MET A 70 3.77 -6.29 -14.89
N VAL A 71 3.08 -5.22 -14.46
CA VAL A 71 2.38 -4.28 -15.37
C VAL A 71 3.35 -3.34 -16.07
N ARG A 72 4.46 -2.95 -15.39
CA ARG A 72 5.46 -1.99 -15.88
C ARG A 72 4.83 -0.66 -16.32
N PRO A 73 4.01 -0.04 -15.46
CA PRO A 73 3.25 1.14 -15.81
C PRO A 73 4.17 2.33 -16.03
N GLN A 74 3.82 3.19 -17.00
CA GLN A 74 4.44 4.51 -17.18
C GLN A 74 3.78 5.53 -16.26
N THR A 75 2.47 5.38 -16.08
CA THR A 75 1.66 6.32 -15.27
C THR A 75 0.72 5.55 -14.36
N VAL A 76 0.80 5.83 -13.08
CA VAL A 76 -0.05 5.24 -12.04
C VAL A 76 -0.93 6.30 -11.40
N LEU A 77 -2.18 5.96 -11.11
CA LEU A 77 -3.05 6.72 -10.22
C LEU A 77 -3.25 5.97 -8.92
N GLU A 78 -3.07 6.67 -7.81
CA GLU A 78 -3.50 6.21 -6.49
C GLU A 78 -4.57 7.15 -5.94
N ILE A 79 -5.63 6.57 -5.36
CA ILE A 79 -6.69 7.33 -4.66
C ILE A 79 -6.66 6.92 -3.19
N GLY A 80 -6.19 7.84 -2.34
CA GLY A 80 -5.94 7.62 -0.92
C GLY A 80 -4.44 7.47 -0.62
N THR A 81 -3.76 8.59 -0.41
CA THR A 81 -2.31 8.64 -0.13
C THR A 81 -1.98 8.23 1.29
N TYR A 82 -2.70 8.79 2.24
CA TYR A 82 -2.44 8.69 3.68
C TYR A 82 -0.96 8.93 4.02
N SER A 83 -0.22 7.92 4.52
CA SER A 83 1.21 8.04 4.86
C SER A 83 2.15 7.93 3.65
N GLY A 84 1.62 7.62 2.46
CA GLY A 84 2.40 7.41 1.24
C GLY A 84 3.07 6.04 1.13
N TYR A 85 2.79 5.12 2.06
CA TYR A 85 3.44 3.81 2.08
C TYR A 85 3.16 3.01 0.79
N SER A 86 1.91 2.93 0.36
CA SER A 86 1.50 2.23 -0.88
C SER A 86 2.09 2.86 -2.14
N ALA A 87 2.08 4.21 -2.24
CA ALA A 87 2.71 4.93 -3.35
C ALA A 87 4.21 4.60 -3.47
N LEU A 88 4.93 4.58 -2.35
CA LEU A 88 6.36 4.22 -2.32
C LEU A 88 6.60 2.74 -2.65
N CYS A 89 5.71 1.84 -2.22
CA CYS A 89 5.76 0.43 -2.63
C CYS A 89 5.59 0.27 -4.15
N LEU A 90 4.62 0.96 -4.75
CA LEU A 90 4.44 1.00 -6.20
C LEU A 90 5.70 1.56 -6.88
N ALA A 91 6.20 2.73 -6.41
CA ALA A 91 7.40 3.36 -6.94
C ALA A 91 8.63 2.44 -6.91
N SER A 92 8.77 1.62 -5.88
CA SER A 92 9.87 0.65 -5.75
C SER A 92 9.85 -0.47 -6.81
N GLY A 93 8.69 -0.70 -7.43
CA GLY A 93 8.51 -1.67 -8.51
C GLY A 93 8.55 -1.07 -9.91
N MET A 94 8.61 0.26 -10.04
CA MET A 94 8.55 0.98 -11.30
C MET A 94 9.93 1.35 -11.85
N GLU A 95 9.97 1.77 -13.10
CA GLU A 95 11.22 2.17 -13.77
C GLU A 95 11.46 3.69 -13.64
N LYS A 96 12.68 4.13 -13.92
CA LYS A 96 13.01 5.56 -13.97
C LYS A 96 12.27 6.26 -15.09
N GLY A 97 11.75 7.46 -14.81
CA GLY A 97 10.99 8.28 -15.78
C GLY A 97 9.50 7.93 -15.80
N THR A 98 9.05 7.08 -14.89
CA THR A 98 7.63 6.79 -14.66
C THR A 98 7.04 7.70 -13.58
N LYS A 99 5.72 7.83 -13.53
CA LYS A 99 5.07 8.77 -12.61
C LYS A 99 3.87 8.18 -11.88
N ILE A 100 3.76 8.52 -10.60
CA ILE A 100 2.60 8.24 -9.76
C ILE A 100 1.90 9.55 -9.40
N TYR A 101 0.61 9.65 -9.69
CA TYR A 101 -0.26 10.68 -9.16
C TYR A 101 -1.05 10.10 -8.00
N THR A 102 -0.89 10.65 -6.80
CA THR A 102 -1.60 10.18 -5.61
C THR A 102 -2.44 11.30 -5.01
N PHE A 103 -3.73 11.01 -4.74
CA PHE A 103 -4.71 11.99 -4.26
C PHE A 103 -5.01 11.79 -2.78
N GLU A 104 -4.96 12.90 -2.04
CA GLU A 104 -5.30 12.94 -0.61
C GLU A 104 -6.29 14.09 -0.33
N VAL A 105 -7.37 13.79 0.39
CA VAL A 105 -8.37 14.79 0.74
C VAL A 105 -8.04 15.57 2.00
N ASN A 106 -7.21 14.99 2.87
CA ASN A 106 -6.76 15.63 4.10
C ASN A 106 -5.43 16.34 3.89
N ASP A 107 -5.46 17.66 3.84
CA ASP A 107 -4.28 18.51 3.65
C ASP A 107 -3.25 18.41 4.79
N GLU A 108 -3.67 18.07 6.01
CA GLU A 108 -2.74 17.83 7.13
C GLU A 108 -1.75 16.68 6.87
N GLN A 109 -2.08 15.77 5.93
CA GLN A 109 -1.18 14.68 5.57
C GLN A 109 0.00 15.13 4.72
N GLU A 110 -0.08 16.28 4.05
CA GLU A 110 0.99 16.77 3.17
C GLU A 110 2.31 16.97 3.92
N ASP A 111 2.25 17.62 5.09
CA ASP A 111 3.44 17.90 5.90
C ASP A 111 4.17 16.63 6.36
N PHE A 112 3.44 15.55 6.61
CA PHE A 112 4.03 14.26 6.97
C PHE A 112 4.56 13.52 5.74
N THR A 113 3.76 13.44 4.67
CA THR A 113 3.98 12.50 3.56
C THR A 113 4.94 13.04 2.51
N LYS A 114 4.84 14.35 2.18
CA LYS A 114 5.67 14.96 1.13
C LYS A 114 7.18 14.79 1.33
N PRO A 115 7.75 14.96 2.55
CA PRO A 115 9.17 14.73 2.77
C PRO A 115 9.63 13.31 2.45
N TRP A 116 8.75 12.30 2.60
CA TRP A 116 9.06 10.92 2.22
C TRP A 116 9.08 10.72 0.71
N PHE A 117 8.25 11.44 -0.04
CA PHE A 117 8.30 11.41 -1.51
C PHE A 117 9.52 12.14 -2.06
N ASP A 118 9.79 13.35 -1.55
CA ASP A 118 10.91 14.19 -1.99
C ASP A 118 12.29 13.53 -1.74
N ASN A 119 12.40 12.67 -0.73
CA ASN A 119 13.63 11.94 -0.38
C ASN A 119 13.57 10.46 -0.75
N SER A 120 12.62 10.07 -1.60
CA SER A 120 12.46 8.68 -2.01
C SER A 120 13.69 8.15 -2.75
N PRO A 121 14.21 6.96 -2.36
CA PRO A 121 15.30 6.31 -3.10
C PRO A 121 14.81 5.60 -4.37
N TYR A 122 13.50 5.55 -4.60
CA TYR A 122 12.90 4.78 -5.68
C TYR A 122 12.85 5.57 -7.00
N PRO A 123 12.82 4.86 -8.16
CA PRO A 123 13.05 5.50 -9.44
C PRO A 123 11.88 6.31 -10.00
N ALA A 124 10.64 6.04 -9.57
CA ALA A 124 9.46 6.74 -10.08
C ALA A 124 9.27 8.11 -9.38
N ASP A 125 8.82 9.10 -10.15
CA ASP A 125 8.39 10.39 -9.61
C ASP A 125 7.00 10.25 -8.96
N ILE A 126 6.82 10.84 -7.78
CA ILE A 126 5.54 10.84 -7.07
C ILE A 126 5.03 12.27 -6.93
N GLU A 127 3.86 12.53 -7.49
CA GLU A 127 3.15 13.80 -7.36
C GLU A 127 1.95 13.63 -6.44
N MET A 128 2.02 14.22 -5.25
CA MET A 128 0.91 14.28 -4.31
C MET A 128 0.00 15.45 -4.63
N ILE A 129 -1.29 15.17 -4.78
CA ILE A 129 -2.32 16.15 -5.11
C ILE A 129 -3.32 16.21 -3.96
N ILE A 130 -3.36 17.35 -3.28
CA ILE A 130 -4.31 17.57 -2.20
C ILE A 130 -5.67 17.98 -2.77
N GLY A 131 -6.69 17.20 -2.45
CA GLY A 131 -8.08 17.47 -2.80
C GLY A 131 -8.87 16.24 -3.24
N ASP A 132 -10.13 16.48 -3.53
CA ASP A 132 -11.08 15.45 -3.95
C ASP A 132 -10.83 15.05 -5.42
N VAL A 133 -10.41 13.82 -5.64
CA VAL A 133 -10.14 13.27 -6.98
C VAL A 133 -11.35 13.36 -7.90
N LEU A 134 -12.58 13.23 -7.36
CA LEU A 134 -13.81 13.33 -8.16
C LEU A 134 -14.01 14.73 -8.76
N LYS A 135 -13.42 15.77 -8.15
CA LYS A 135 -13.48 17.15 -8.60
C LYS A 135 -12.27 17.56 -9.45
N LEU A 136 -11.09 17.06 -9.09
CA LEU A 136 -9.83 17.50 -9.70
C LEU A 136 -9.50 16.73 -10.98
N LEU A 137 -9.57 15.40 -10.94
CA LEU A 137 -9.19 14.54 -12.06
C LEU A 137 -9.99 14.78 -13.35
N PRO A 138 -11.29 15.16 -13.33
CA PRO A 138 -12.01 15.50 -14.57
C PRO A 138 -11.40 16.63 -15.38
N ASN A 139 -10.64 17.54 -14.75
CA ASN A 139 -9.99 18.69 -15.39
C ASN A 139 -8.54 18.40 -15.81
N MET A 140 -8.07 17.17 -15.58
CA MET A 140 -6.71 16.75 -15.93
C MET A 140 -6.78 15.82 -17.15
N ASP A 141 -5.94 16.10 -18.14
CA ASP A 141 -5.80 15.23 -19.33
C ASP A 141 -4.79 14.12 -19.02
N LEU A 142 -5.18 13.18 -18.17
CA LEU A 142 -4.34 12.08 -17.72
C LEU A 142 -4.99 10.73 -18.06
N ARG A 143 -4.14 9.78 -18.46
CA ARG A 143 -4.46 8.37 -18.64
C ARG A 143 -3.47 7.51 -17.85
N PHE A 144 -3.89 6.32 -17.46
CA PHE A 144 -3.15 5.49 -16.53
C PHE A 144 -2.99 4.06 -17.03
N ASP A 145 -1.87 3.46 -16.69
CA ASP A 145 -1.59 2.03 -16.95
C ASP A 145 -1.95 1.16 -15.75
N LEU A 146 -2.01 1.78 -14.57
CA LEU A 146 -2.40 1.13 -13.32
C LEU A 146 -3.14 2.13 -12.43
N VAL A 147 -4.23 1.66 -11.82
CA VAL A 147 -4.97 2.46 -10.83
C VAL A 147 -5.12 1.66 -9.54
N PHE A 148 -4.73 2.26 -8.43
CA PHE A 148 -4.93 1.72 -7.09
C PHE A 148 -5.92 2.59 -6.31
N ILE A 149 -7.03 1.99 -5.84
CA ILE A 149 -8.10 2.70 -5.12
C ILE A 149 -8.14 2.16 -3.69
N ASP A 150 -7.66 2.97 -2.73
CA ASP A 150 -7.73 2.65 -1.29
C ASP A 150 -8.14 3.88 -0.46
N ALA A 151 -9.25 4.48 -0.84
CA ALA A 151 -9.82 5.65 -0.19
C ALA A 151 -11.17 5.32 0.50
N ASN A 152 -12.07 6.30 0.57
CA ASN A 152 -13.38 6.12 1.18
C ASN A 152 -14.22 5.05 0.46
N LYS A 153 -14.53 3.97 1.14
CA LYS A 153 -15.27 2.81 0.59
C LYS A 153 -16.66 3.16 0.03
N ARG A 154 -17.30 4.24 0.53
CA ARG A 154 -18.63 4.70 0.05
C ARG A 154 -18.58 5.23 -1.37
N ASP A 155 -17.42 5.74 -1.80
CA ASP A 155 -17.25 6.41 -3.08
C ASP A 155 -16.62 5.50 -4.15
N TYR A 156 -16.35 4.22 -3.85
CA TYR A 156 -15.67 3.29 -4.76
C TYR A 156 -16.34 3.19 -6.13
N ARG A 157 -17.67 3.21 -6.18
CA ARG A 157 -18.38 3.19 -7.45
C ARG A 157 -18.09 4.44 -8.28
N ALA A 158 -18.10 5.63 -7.65
CA ALA A 158 -17.80 6.89 -8.32
C ALA A 158 -16.33 6.94 -8.78
N TYR A 159 -15.39 6.45 -7.96
CA TYR A 159 -13.99 6.33 -8.36
C TYR A 159 -13.84 5.41 -9.59
N TYR A 160 -14.45 4.24 -9.56
CA TYR A 160 -14.40 3.31 -10.69
C TYR A 160 -14.95 3.95 -11.98
N ASP A 161 -16.14 4.54 -11.93
CA ASP A 161 -16.77 5.19 -13.08
C ASP A 161 -15.94 6.37 -13.62
N LEU A 162 -15.20 7.06 -12.75
CA LEU A 162 -14.28 8.15 -13.12
C LEU A 162 -13.01 7.63 -13.81
N VAL A 163 -12.38 6.57 -13.27
CA VAL A 163 -11.03 6.15 -13.69
C VAL A 163 -11.05 5.14 -14.84
N PHE A 164 -12.07 4.28 -14.93
CA PHE A 164 -12.13 3.22 -15.92
C PHE A 164 -12.00 3.74 -17.38
N PRO A 165 -12.67 4.84 -17.79
CA PRO A 165 -12.50 5.42 -19.12
C PRO A 165 -11.11 6.04 -19.35
N ARG A 166 -10.32 6.23 -18.31
CA ARG A 166 -8.97 6.80 -18.34
C ARG A 166 -7.85 5.76 -18.31
N LEU A 167 -8.19 4.47 -18.25
CA LEU A 167 -7.19 3.43 -18.41
C LEU A 167 -6.70 3.37 -19.85
N ASN A 168 -5.41 3.13 -20.02
CA ASN A 168 -4.82 2.78 -21.29
C ASN A 168 -5.20 1.35 -21.69
N PRO A 169 -5.14 0.98 -22.99
CA PRO A 169 -5.33 -0.40 -23.38
C PRO A 169 -4.36 -1.35 -22.68
N GLY A 170 -4.89 -2.31 -21.95
CA GLY A 170 -4.10 -3.25 -21.12
C GLY A 170 -3.84 -2.80 -19.68
N GLY A 171 -4.33 -1.64 -19.28
CA GLY A 171 -4.29 -1.15 -17.91
C GLY A 171 -5.38 -1.77 -17.03
#